data_579cde8a4f8bd2cc6c2dbda3da2f8d94
#
_entry.id   579cde8a4f8bd2cc6c2dbda3da2f8d94
#
_cell.length_a   1.000
_cell.length_b   1.000
_cell.length_c   1.000
_cell.angle_alpha   90.00
_cell.angle_beta   90.00
_cell.angle_gamma   90.00
#
_symmetry.space_group_name_H-M   'P 1'
#
loop_
_entity.id
_entity.type
_entity.pdbx_description
1 polymer ?
#
loop_
_entity_poly.entity_id
_entity_poly.type
_entity_poly.pdbx_seq_one_letter_code
_entity_poly.pdbx_strand_id
1 'polypeptide(L)'
;MQLLDSPIFELSPIAMWLEDFSEVQKQFDLWRSEGVEDIASFLLEDKSRILSCAHKIKVLHVNPQTLKQFEAQSFEDLTANLAQIFKADMSSTHLNELVALWNGETLFENTAVNYTLTGRRLDIRLRGTVLPGHEHDLSLVLITTEDITPYANAQRLEEKSRLIAEARFQYSPTSLWVEDFSRVKARLDHLRRLGISDFKTFLDVHNDFINECLRDIMVTDVNQATLDLFAARDKDHLLKNLHKVFQNETQQTFRHQLLELWDGNIQHNCEAVNYALDGSIRHVLLHFAVFPGFEDDWGMVQLALTDITARKKAENYLEYLGKHDVLTKLYNRSFYSTEINRLERNNLRPVSCIFLDMNGLKAINDNLGHDQGDSLLRRMGNTLNQLIENTQYSASRIG
;
A
#
# COMPACT_ATOMS: atom_id res chain seq x y z
N MET A 1 -39.00 44.96 5.96
CA MET A 1 -38.60 45.85 7.03
C MET A 1 -38.69 45.23 8.44
N GLN A 2 -39.59 44.26 8.69
CA GLN A 2 -39.66 43.60 10.03
C GLN A 2 -38.57 42.55 10.34
N LEU A 3 -37.86 42.02 9.34
CA LEU A 3 -36.79 41.05 9.57
C LEU A 3 -35.44 41.69 9.93
N LEU A 4 -35.17 42.88 9.43
CA LEU A 4 -33.93 43.62 9.66
C LEU A 4 -33.75 44.06 11.14
N ASP A 5 -34.89 44.30 11.84
CA ASP A 5 -34.89 44.67 13.26
C ASP A 5 -35.22 43.46 14.18
N SER A 6 -35.21 42.23 13.62
CA SER A 6 -35.54 41.06 14.39
C SER A 6 -34.40 40.63 15.30
N PRO A 7 -34.62 40.53 16.62
CA PRO A 7 -33.61 40.01 17.53
C PRO A 7 -33.07 38.62 17.14
N ILE A 8 -33.87 37.85 16.39
CA ILE A 8 -33.47 36.52 15.91
C ILE A 8 -32.37 36.61 14.86
N PHE A 9 -32.43 37.57 13.93
CA PHE A 9 -31.40 37.80 12.93
C PHE A 9 -30.08 38.30 13.60
N GLU A 10 -30.19 39.28 14.45
CA GLU A 10 -29.03 39.90 15.10
C GLU A 10 -28.31 38.99 16.12
N LEU A 11 -29.08 38.16 16.85
CA LEU A 11 -28.53 37.26 17.89
C LEU A 11 -28.25 35.86 17.41
N SER A 12 -28.49 35.54 16.11
CA SER A 12 -28.26 34.24 15.56
C SER A 12 -26.77 33.83 15.63
N PRO A 13 -26.46 32.63 16.12
CA PRO A 13 -25.11 32.12 16.08
C PRO A 13 -24.67 31.69 14.66
N ILE A 14 -25.57 31.70 13.69
CA ILE A 14 -25.32 31.38 12.28
C ILE A 14 -25.07 32.66 11.52
N ALA A 15 -24.07 32.70 10.67
CA ALA A 15 -23.80 33.83 9.80
C ALA A 15 -24.92 33.95 8.75
N MET A 16 -25.54 35.14 8.69
CA MET A 16 -26.70 35.40 7.84
C MET A 16 -26.47 36.65 7.00
N TRP A 17 -26.83 36.57 5.73
CA TRP A 17 -26.80 37.64 4.76
C TRP A 17 -28.22 37.84 4.22
N LEU A 18 -28.64 39.05 4.04
CA LEU A 18 -29.87 39.38 3.32
C LEU A 18 -29.48 40.05 2.02
N GLU A 19 -29.94 39.48 0.92
CA GLU A 19 -29.47 39.84 -0.41
C GLU A 19 -30.66 40.08 -1.35
N ASP A 20 -30.48 41.00 -2.31
CA ASP A 20 -31.40 41.35 -3.36
C ASP A 20 -30.91 40.83 -4.70
N PHE A 21 -31.66 39.87 -5.27
CA PHE A 21 -31.40 39.23 -6.57
C PHE A 21 -32.34 39.81 -7.66
N SER A 22 -33.04 40.90 -7.44
CA SER A 22 -34.03 41.44 -8.38
C SER A 22 -33.45 41.76 -9.76
N GLU A 23 -32.20 42.23 -9.83
CA GLU A 23 -31.51 42.45 -11.09
C GLU A 23 -31.11 41.14 -11.80
N VAL A 24 -30.91 40.05 -11.05
CA VAL A 24 -30.72 38.69 -11.60
C VAL A 24 -32.04 38.17 -12.17
N GLN A 25 -33.18 38.39 -11.48
CA GLN A 25 -34.50 38.02 -11.98
C GLN A 25 -34.84 38.73 -13.30
N LYS A 26 -34.53 40.03 -13.40
CA LYS A 26 -34.71 40.77 -14.66
C LYS A 26 -33.87 40.18 -15.81
N GLN A 27 -32.65 39.72 -15.47
CA GLN A 27 -31.79 39.05 -16.44
C GLN A 27 -32.36 37.70 -16.87
N PHE A 28 -32.96 36.97 -15.95
CA PHE A 28 -33.66 35.70 -16.25
C PHE A 28 -34.83 35.94 -17.17
N ASP A 29 -35.63 36.97 -16.91
CA ASP A 29 -36.78 37.31 -17.74
C ASP A 29 -36.36 37.70 -19.17
N LEU A 30 -35.24 38.42 -19.30
CA LEU A 30 -34.68 38.74 -20.61
C LEU A 30 -34.27 37.47 -21.36
N TRP A 31 -33.49 36.59 -20.73
CA TRP A 31 -33.05 35.34 -21.37
C TRP A 31 -34.21 34.38 -21.71
N ARG A 32 -35.27 34.36 -20.88
CA ARG A 32 -36.52 33.63 -21.25
C ARG A 32 -37.18 34.23 -22.49
N SER A 33 -37.20 35.56 -22.61
CA SER A 33 -37.73 36.24 -23.78
C SER A 33 -36.87 36.00 -25.05
N GLU A 34 -35.59 35.72 -24.89
CA GLU A 34 -34.66 35.35 -25.95
C GLU A 34 -34.70 33.85 -26.32
N GLY A 35 -35.54 33.06 -25.63
CA GLY A 35 -35.76 31.64 -25.93
C GLY A 35 -34.77 30.68 -25.24
N VAL A 36 -34.12 31.10 -24.15
CA VAL A 36 -33.26 30.20 -23.35
C VAL A 36 -34.16 29.26 -22.55
N GLU A 37 -34.09 27.97 -22.86
CA GLU A 37 -34.79 26.90 -22.12
C GLU A 37 -33.89 26.20 -21.11
N ASP A 38 -32.67 25.83 -21.50
CA ASP A 38 -31.67 25.20 -20.64
C ASP A 38 -30.64 26.24 -20.15
N ILE A 39 -30.93 26.79 -18.98
CA ILE A 39 -30.02 27.80 -18.35
C ILE A 39 -28.65 27.24 -17.97
N ALA A 40 -28.56 25.95 -17.58
CA ALA A 40 -27.32 25.35 -17.16
C ALA A 40 -26.34 25.30 -18.35
N SER A 41 -26.75 24.75 -19.49
CA SER A 41 -25.92 24.72 -20.70
C SER A 41 -25.58 26.14 -21.17
N PHE A 42 -26.58 27.06 -21.16
CA PHE A 42 -26.37 28.46 -21.56
C PHE A 42 -25.34 29.20 -20.72
N LEU A 43 -25.29 28.98 -19.40
CA LEU A 43 -24.31 29.60 -18.52
C LEU A 43 -22.94 28.94 -18.64
N LEU A 44 -22.87 27.63 -18.94
CA LEU A 44 -21.62 26.91 -19.13
C LEU A 44 -20.89 27.24 -20.43
N GLU A 45 -21.65 27.59 -21.49
CA GLU A 45 -21.07 28.04 -22.77
C GLU A 45 -20.24 29.32 -22.63
N ASP A 46 -20.65 30.22 -21.72
CA ASP A 46 -19.96 31.47 -21.43
C ASP A 46 -20.01 31.80 -19.93
N LYS A 47 -18.95 31.47 -19.23
CA LYS A 47 -18.81 31.70 -17.78
C LYS A 47 -18.89 33.19 -17.37
N SER A 48 -18.69 34.12 -18.32
CA SER A 48 -18.83 35.55 -18.04
C SER A 48 -20.29 35.93 -17.66
N ARG A 49 -21.27 35.14 -18.12
CA ARG A 49 -22.69 35.29 -17.76
C ARG A 49 -22.94 35.06 -16.27
N ILE A 50 -22.25 34.01 -15.70
CA ILE A 50 -22.34 33.71 -14.25
C ILE A 50 -21.78 34.88 -13.45
N LEU A 51 -20.58 35.37 -13.82
CA LEU A 51 -19.97 36.52 -13.15
C LEU A 51 -20.82 37.79 -13.28
N SER A 52 -21.43 38.01 -14.42
CA SER A 52 -22.38 39.15 -14.62
C SER A 52 -23.57 39.07 -13.67
N CYS A 53 -24.14 37.88 -13.46
CA CYS A 53 -25.22 37.70 -12.48
C CYS A 53 -24.73 37.92 -11.05
N ALA A 54 -23.55 37.39 -10.68
CA ALA A 54 -22.98 37.59 -9.36
C ALA A 54 -22.76 39.07 -9.01
N HIS A 55 -22.32 39.90 -9.99
CA HIS A 55 -22.16 41.34 -9.79
C HIS A 55 -23.51 42.10 -9.67
N LYS A 56 -24.65 41.50 -10.05
CA LYS A 56 -25.97 42.10 -9.91
C LYS A 56 -26.61 41.83 -8.53
N ILE A 57 -26.07 40.91 -7.78
CA ILE A 57 -26.53 40.60 -6.43
C ILE A 57 -26.11 41.74 -5.48
N LYS A 58 -27.04 42.27 -4.70
CA LYS A 58 -26.73 43.31 -3.72
C LYS A 58 -26.90 42.77 -2.32
N VAL A 59 -25.88 42.91 -1.52
CA VAL A 59 -25.97 42.62 -0.08
C VAL A 59 -26.69 43.75 0.60
N LEU A 60 -27.86 43.49 1.17
CA LEU A 60 -28.69 44.44 1.85
C LEU A 60 -28.29 44.60 3.33
N HIS A 61 -28.02 43.49 4.00
CA HIS A 61 -27.65 43.47 5.42
C HIS A 61 -26.97 42.17 5.78
N VAL A 62 -26.16 42.19 6.86
CA VAL A 62 -25.57 41.00 7.44
C VAL A 62 -25.65 41.05 8.97
N ASN A 63 -25.73 39.88 9.61
CA ASN A 63 -25.72 39.86 11.07
C ASN A 63 -24.29 39.92 11.65
N PRO A 64 -24.13 40.19 12.96
CA PRO A 64 -22.81 40.26 13.62
C PRO A 64 -21.98 38.97 13.48
N GLN A 65 -22.64 37.81 13.39
CA GLN A 65 -21.93 36.55 13.20
C GLN A 65 -21.25 36.45 11.81
N THR A 66 -21.87 37.06 10.79
CA THR A 66 -21.24 37.17 9.45
C THR A 66 -19.96 37.99 9.51
N LEU A 67 -20.02 39.18 10.16
CA LEU A 67 -18.84 40.03 10.31
C LEU A 67 -17.72 39.27 11.03
N LYS A 68 -18.04 38.54 12.10
CA LYS A 68 -17.10 37.74 12.85
C LYS A 68 -16.52 36.60 12.00
N GLN A 69 -17.34 35.89 11.23
CA GLN A 69 -16.92 34.75 10.37
C GLN A 69 -15.92 35.21 9.31
N PHE A 70 -16.17 36.37 8.69
CA PHE A 70 -15.34 36.91 7.62
C PHE A 70 -14.27 37.88 8.11
N GLU A 71 -14.18 38.09 9.43
CA GLU A 71 -13.18 38.99 10.08
C GLU A 71 -13.30 40.44 9.58
N ALA A 72 -14.53 40.88 9.31
CA ALA A 72 -14.84 42.25 8.91
C ALA A 72 -15.15 43.11 10.12
N GLN A 73 -14.76 44.41 10.06
CA GLN A 73 -14.98 45.34 11.17
C GLN A 73 -16.38 45.96 11.14
N SER A 74 -16.99 46.09 9.96
CA SER A 74 -18.32 46.64 9.76
C SER A 74 -18.95 46.09 8.49
N PHE A 75 -20.24 46.37 8.28
CA PHE A 75 -20.96 46.08 7.05
C PHE A 75 -20.32 46.76 5.83
N GLU A 76 -19.89 47.99 5.95
CA GLU A 76 -19.24 48.78 4.91
C GLU A 76 -17.87 48.17 4.55
N ASP A 77 -17.10 47.73 5.56
CA ASP A 77 -15.82 47.04 5.36
C ASP A 77 -16.01 45.71 4.61
N LEU A 78 -17.02 44.92 5.00
CA LEU A 78 -17.34 43.68 4.34
C LEU A 78 -17.74 43.86 2.87
N THR A 79 -18.68 44.81 2.62
CA THR A 79 -19.23 45.02 1.28
C THR A 79 -18.24 45.70 0.32
N ALA A 80 -17.36 46.55 0.81
CA ALA A 80 -16.27 47.12 0.01
C ALA A 80 -15.21 46.06 -0.42
N ASN A 81 -15.13 44.94 0.28
CA ASN A 81 -14.10 43.92 0.08
C ASN A 81 -14.66 42.55 -0.38
N LEU A 82 -15.90 42.47 -0.88
CA LEU A 82 -16.51 41.20 -1.34
C LEU A 82 -15.65 40.43 -2.34
N ALA A 83 -14.90 41.14 -3.20
CA ALA A 83 -13.98 40.49 -4.16
C ALA A 83 -12.84 39.75 -3.48
N GLN A 84 -12.49 40.05 -2.24
CA GLN A 84 -11.49 39.31 -1.46
C GLN A 84 -12.08 38.05 -0.85
N ILE A 85 -13.37 38.07 -0.51
CA ILE A 85 -14.12 36.92 0.02
C ILE A 85 -14.40 35.93 -1.08
N PHE A 86 -14.86 36.38 -2.25
CA PHE A 86 -15.28 35.59 -3.40
C PHE A 86 -14.17 35.53 -4.44
N LYS A 87 -13.05 34.83 -4.14
CA LYS A 87 -11.99 34.61 -5.12
C LYS A 87 -12.38 33.56 -6.14
N ALA A 88 -11.66 33.50 -7.25
CA ALA A 88 -11.91 32.83 -8.55
C ALA A 88 -12.68 31.50 -8.65
N ASP A 89 -12.95 30.80 -7.55
CA ASP A 89 -13.58 29.46 -7.58
C ASP A 89 -15.12 29.45 -7.35
N MET A 90 -15.75 30.63 -7.30
CA MET A 90 -17.19 30.72 -7.03
C MET A 90 -18.10 30.41 -8.24
N SER A 91 -17.53 30.24 -9.43
CA SER A 91 -18.35 30.06 -10.65
C SER A 91 -19.23 28.81 -10.63
N SER A 92 -18.78 27.73 -10.03
CA SER A 92 -19.56 26.48 -9.89
C SER A 92 -20.66 26.61 -8.83
N THR A 93 -20.39 27.32 -7.74
CA THR A 93 -21.37 27.58 -6.67
C THR A 93 -22.48 28.48 -7.17
N HIS A 94 -22.15 29.61 -7.79
CA HIS A 94 -23.13 30.51 -8.38
C HIS A 94 -23.91 29.87 -9.53
N LEU A 95 -23.32 28.99 -10.33
CA LEU A 95 -24.02 28.24 -11.34
C LEU A 95 -25.23 27.47 -10.74
N ASN A 96 -24.94 26.69 -9.67
CA ASN A 96 -25.97 25.88 -9.01
C ASN A 96 -27.10 26.75 -8.42
N GLU A 97 -26.72 27.88 -7.80
CA GLU A 97 -27.66 28.86 -7.25
C GLU A 97 -28.59 29.47 -8.37
N LEU A 98 -27.94 29.90 -9.46
CA LEU A 98 -28.69 30.49 -10.59
C LEU A 98 -29.60 29.48 -11.26
N VAL A 99 -29.17 28.22 -11.41
CA VAL A 99 -30.01 27.15 -11.96
C VAL A 99 -31.19 26.86 -11.05
N ALA A 100 -31.02 26.75 -9.75
CA ALA A 100 -32.11 26.55 -8.79
C ALA A 100 -33.14 27.68 -8.86
N LEU A 101 -32.66 28.93 -8.79
CA LEU A 101 -33.53 30.11 -8.87
C LEU A 101 -34.26 30.25 -10.23
N TRP A 102 -33.56 29.92 -11.33
CA TRP A 102 -34.20 29.88 -12.68
C TRP A 102 -35.34 28.88 -12.73
N ASN A 103 -35.21 27.71 -12.11
CA ASN A 103 -36.24 26.67 -12.06
C ASN A 103 -37.36 26.99 -11.07
N GLY A 104 -37.29 28.14 -10.38
CA GLY A 104 -38.32 28.57 -9.41
C GLY A 104 -38.16 27.89 -8.05
N GLU A 105 -37.03 27.30 -7.77
CA GLU A 105 -36.73 26.74 -6.45
C GLU A 105 -36.51 27.89 -5.45
N THR A 106 -37.16 27.81 -4.30
CA THR A 106 -37.05 28.81 -3.23
C THR A 106 -36.02 28.46 -2.19
N LEU A 107 -35.42 27.26 -2.29
CA LEU A 107 -34.39 26.75 -1.40
C LEU A 107 -33.23 26.16 -2.22
N PHE A 108 -32.02 26.51 -1.88
CA PHE A 108 -30.84 25.89 -2.47
C PHE A 108 -29.71 25.71 -1.40
N GLU A 109 -28.90 24.73 -1.60
CA GLU A 109 -27.72 24.44 -0.72
C GLU A 109 -26.50 24.11 -1.57
N ASN A 110 -25.37 24.71 -1.19
CA ASN A 110 -24.09 24.46 -1.85
C ASN A 110 -22.95 24.45 -0.83
N THR A 111 -21.80 23.93 -1.25
CA THR A 111 -20.53 24.14 -0.54
C THR A 111 -19.63 25.03 -1.38
N ALA A 112 -18.93 25.95 -0.74
CA ALA A 112 -18.06 26.90 -1.40
C ALA A 112 -16.78 27.13 -0.62
N VAL A 113 -15.78 27.65 -1.31
CA VAL A 113 -14.54 28.14 -0.69
C VAL A 113 -14.56 29.66 -0.69
N ASN A 114 -14.62 30.25 0.48
CA ASN A 114 -14.49 31.68 0.68
C ASN A 114 -13.19 32.00 1.43
N TYR A 115 -12.92 33.28 1.59
CA TYR A 115 -11.78 33.78 2.35
C TYR A 115 -12.22 34.86 3.32
N THR A 116 -11.60 34.91 4.51
CA THR A 116 -11.75 36.05 5.38
C THR A 116 -11.05 37.28 4.79
N LEU A 117 -11.34 38.50 5.29
CA LEU A 117 -10.61 39.70 4.88
C LEU A 117 -9.12 39.67 5.24
N THR A 118 -8.73 38.86 6.22
CA THR A 118 -7.31 38.62 6.54
C THR A 118 -6.65 37.57 5.65
N GLY A 119 -7.42 36.91 4.75
CA GLY A 119 -6.93 35.94 3.78
C GLY A 119 -6.98 34.48 4.23
N ARG A 120 -7.56 34.19 5.41
CA ARG A 120 -7.78 32.82 5.87
C ARG A 120 -8.85 32.12 5.00
N ARG A 121 -8.55 30.93 4.54
CA ARG A 121 -9.48 30.09 3.77
C ARG A 121 -10.62 29.60 4.67
N LEU A 122 -11.85 29.69 4.17
CA LEU A 122 -13.05 29.13 4.75
C LEU A 122 -13.70 28.16 3.78
N ASP A 123 -13.88 26.93 4.19
CA ASP A 123 -14.80 25.99 3.53
C ASP A 123 -16.17 26.25 4.18
N ILE A 124 -17.15 26.68 3.40
CA ILE A 124 -18.49 27.00 3.88
C ILE A 124 -19.56 26.09 3.29
N ARG A 125 -20.58 25.83 4.09
CA ARG A 125 -21.88 25.38 3.61
C ARG A 125 -22.80 26.60 3.51
N LEU A 126 -23.31 26.85 2.31
CA LEU A 126 -24.21 27.95 2.01
C LEU A 126 -25.61 27.39 1.79
N ARG A 127 -26.60 28.01 2.43
CA ARG A 127 -28.03 27.76 2.16
C ARG A 127 -28.72 29.07 1.83
N GLY A 128 -29.41 29.09 0.70
CA GLY A 128 -30.23 30.23 0.28
C GLY A 128 -31.68 29.89 0.42
N THR A 129 -32.47 30.86 0.88
CA THR A 129 -33.92 30.79 1.01
C THR A 129 -34.53 32.08 0.46
N VAL A 130 -35.33 31.98 -0.58
CA VAL A 130 -36.17 33.11 -1.03
C VAL A 130 -37.27 33.32 0.01
N LEU A 131 -37.38 34.55 0.53
CA LEU A 131 -38.33 34.82 1.60
C LEU A 131 -39.78 34.91 1.07
N PRO A 132 -40.78 34.50 1.88
CA PRO A 132 -42.16 34.51 1.46
C PRO A 132 -42.65 35.87 0.95
N GLY A 133 -43.27 35.88 -0.21
CA GLY A 133 -43.75 37.09 -0.91
C GLY A 133 -42.77 37.71 -1.88
N HIS A 134 -41.53 37.13 -1.99
CA HIS A 134 -40.47 37.62 -2.90
C HIS A 134 -40.07 36.53 -3.95
N GLU A 135 -40.93 35.52 -4.14
CA GLU A 135 -40.63 34.39 -5.03
C GLU A 135 -40.63 34.80 -6.51
N HIS A 136 -41.33 35.87 -6.86
CA HIS A 136 -41.46 36.35 -8.24
C HIS A 136 -40.35 37.35 -8.63
N ASP A 137 -39.89 38.15 -7.68
CA ASP A 137 -38.95 39.22 -7.96
C ASP A 137 -37.55 38.98 -7.39
N LEU A 138 -37.39 37.96 -6.57
CA LEU A 138 -36.16 37.63 -5.85
C LEU A 138 -35.52 38.79 -5.09
N SER A 139 -36.34 39.78 -4.70
CA SER A 139 -35.84 41.02 -4.06
C SER A 139 -35.41 40.82 -2.62
N LEU A 140 -35.68 39.64 -2.01
CA LEU A 140 -35.27 39.34 -0.64
C LEU A 140 -34.96 37.85 -0.50
N VAL A 141 -33.65 37.56 -0.44
CA VAL A 141 -33.11 36.19 -0.29
C VAL A 141 -32.26 36.19 0.99
N LEU A 142 -32.56 35.24 1.86
CA LEU A 142 -31.73 34.96 3.05
C LEU A 142 -30.67 33.90 2.72
N ILE A 143 -29.41 34.28 2.83
CA ILE A 143 -28.28 33.36 2.74
C ILE A 143 -27.77 33.07 4.12
N THR A 144 -27.57 31.82 4.46
CA THR A 144 -26.87 31.39 5.68
C THR A 144 -25.55 30.72 5.31
N THR A 145 -24.49 31.01 6.05
CA THR A 145 -23.18 30.40 5.84
C THR A 145 -22.69 29.77 7.12
N GLU A 146 -22.33 28.49 7.03
CA GLU A 146 -21.73 27.70 8.11
C GLU A 146 -20.26 27.43 7.80
N ASP A 147 -19.35 27.74 8.74
CA ASP A 147 -17.93 27.39 8.60
C ASP A 147 -17.75 25.90 8.85
N ILE A 148 -17.53 25.12 7.79
CA ILE A 148 -17.25 23.68 7.82
C ILE A 148 -15.75 23.39 7.64
N THR A 149 -14.87 24.40 7.72
CA THR A 149 -13.42 24.25 7.56
C THR A 149 -12.83 23.20 8.48
N PRO A 150 -13.19 23.10 9.78
CA PRO A 150 -12.66 22.06 10.65
C PRO A 150 -13.00 20.65 10.15
N TYR A 151 -14.24 20.45 9.71
CA TYR A 151 -14.71 19.18 9.15
C TYR A 151 -14.00 18.84 7.82
N ALA A 152 -13.96 19.80 6.90
CA ALA A 152 -13.30 19.66 5.60
C ALA A 152 -11.80 19.36 5.75
N ASN A 153 -11.13 20.00 6.72
CA ASN A 153 -9.71 19.73 7.01
C ASN A 153 -9.49 18.33 7.61
N ALA A 154 -10.37 17.88 8.52
CA ALA A 154 -10.30 16.53 9.07
C ALA A 154 -10.45 15.47 7.95
N GLN A 155 -11.42 15.66 7.07
CA GLN A 155 -11.62 14.79 5.91
C GLN A 155 -10.42 14.76 4.95
N ARG A 156 -9.84 15.93 4.64
CA ARG A 156 -8.62 16.02 3.81
C ARG A 156 -7.42 15.34 4.47
N LEU A 157 -7.28 15.48 5.79
CA LEU A 157 -6.20 14.84 6.53
C LEU A 157 -6.35 13.32 6.54
N GLU A 158 -7.56 12.81 6.77
CA GLU A 158 -7.88 11.39 6.73
C GLU A 158 -7.59 10.80 5.34
N GLU A 159 -8.08 11.42 4.27
CA GLU A 159 -7.83 10.99 2.91
C GLU A 159 -6.34 11.01 2.55
N LYS A 160 -5.64 12.09 2.94
CA LYS A 160 -4.18 12.17 2.76
C LYS A 160 -3.45 11.05 3.51
N SER A 161 -3.87 10.77 4.75
CA SER A 161 -3.26 9.70 5.56
C SER A 161 -3.51 8.32 4.92
N ARG A 162 -4.72 8.08 4.41
CA ARG A 162 -5.09 6.86 3.69
C ARG A 162 -4.23 6.68 2.44
N LEU A 163 -4.11 7.71 1.59
CA LEU A 163 -3.29 7.67 0.38
C LEU A 163 -1.80 7.42 0.68
N ILE A 164 -1.27 8.05 1.76
CA ILE A 164 0.11 7.82 2.18
C ILE A 164 0.31 6.38 2.66
N ALA A 165 -0.63 5.84 3.46
CA ALA A 165 -0.54 4.46 3.94
C ALA A 165 -0.58 3.46 2.78
N GLU A 166 -1.51 3.65 1.83
CA GLU A 166 -1.62 2.84 0.61
C GLU A 166 -0.36 2.92 -0.25
N ALA A 167 0.17 4.12 -0.46
CA ALA A 167 1.42 4.31 -1.21
C ALA A 167 2.61 3.63 -0.51
N ARG A 168 2.74 3.73 0.81
CA ARG A 168 3.80 3.06 1.58
C ARG A 168 3.72 1.54 1.47
N PHE A 169 2.52 0.99 1.46
CA PHE A 169 2.32 -0.44 1.26
C PHE A 169 2.68 -0.85 -0.17
N GLN A 170 2.07 -0.20 -1.18
CA GLN A 170 2.23 -0.57 -2.59
C GLN A 170 3.65 -0.38 -3.12
N TYR A 171 4.34 0.69 -2.72
CA TYR A 171 5.70 1.03 -3.18
C TYR A 171 6.81 0.59 -2.21
N SER A 172 6.50 -0.20 -1.19
CA SER A 172 7.53 -0.83 -0.36
C SER A 172 8.42 -1.72 -1.23
N PRO A 173 9.76 -1.63 -1.10
CA PRO A 173 10.67 -2.52 -1.83
C PRO A 173 10.66 -3.97 -1.30
N THR A 174 10.06 -4.20 -0.14
CA THR A 174 9.89 -5.53 0.45
C THR A 174 8.55 -6.11 0.01
N SER A 175 8.52 -7.39 -0.36
CA SER A 175 7.28 -8.11 -0.64
C SER A 175 6.43 -8.18 0.64
N LEU A 176 5.24 -7.58 0.60
CA LEU A 176 4.31 -7.51 1.73
C LEU A 176 3.00 -8.20 1.36
N TRP A 177 2.53 -9.04 2.28
CA TRP A 177 1.25 -9.74 2.22
C TRP A 177 0.42 -9.35 3.43
N VAL A 178 -0.85 -9.17 3.25
CA VAL A 178 -1.83 -9.03 4.34
C VAL A 178 -2.76 -10.24 4.24
N GLU A 179 -2.90 -10.94 5.34
CA GLU A 179 -3.61 -12.21 5.39
C GLU A 179 -4.55 -12.27 6.61
N ASP A 180 -5.62 -13.02 6.47
CA ASP A 180 -6.54 -13.36 7.55
C ASP A 180 -6.26 -14.80 8.00
N PHE A 181 -5.82 -14.94 9.25
CA PHE A 181 -5.54 -16.20 9.94
C PHE A 181 -6.62 -16.57 10.96
N SER A 182 -7.76 -15.90 10.98
CA SER A 182 -8.81 -16.11 11.99
C SER A 182 -9.29 -17.56 12.07
N ARG A 183 -9.39 -18.22 10.90
CA ARG A 183 -9.77 -19.64 10.84
C ARG A 183 -8.68 -20.55 11.40
N VAL A 184 -7.40 -20.24 11.13
CA VAL A 184 -6.26 -20.96 11.71
C VAL A 184 -6.28 -20.82 13.23
N LYS A 185 -6.47 -19.59 13.75
CA LYS A 185 -6.62 -19.30 15.17
C LYS A 185 -7.74 -20.13 15.82
N ALA A 186 -8.91 -20.13 15.18
CA ALA A 186 -10.06 -20.87 15.66
C ALA A 186 -9.80 -22.40 15.75
N ARG A 187 -9.04 -22.97 14.77
CA ARG A 187 -8.62 -24.38 14.82
C ARG A 187 -7.65 -24.64 15.96
N LEU A 188 -6.64 -23.81 16.15
CA LEU A 188 -5.70 -23.97 17.27
C LEU A 188 -6.40 -23.85 18.62
N ASP A 189 -7.29 -22.88 18.77
CA ASP A 189 -8.08 -22.72 20.00
C ASP A 189 -9.06 -23.90 20.23
N HIS A 190 -9.58 -24.49 19.17
CA HIS A 190 -10.37 -25.72 19.28
C HIS A 190 -9.54 -26.88 19.83
N LEU A 191 -8.32 -27.10 19.32
CA LEU A 191 -7.42 -28.14 19.84
C LEU A 191 -7.03 -27.91 21.31
N ARG A 192 -6.77 -26.64 21.70
CA ARG A 192 -6.51 -26.29 23.09
C ARG A 192 -7.70 -26.65 23.99
N ARG A 193 -8.92 -26.38 23.54
CA ARG A 193 -10.17 -26.77 24.30
C ARG A 193 -10.36 -28.27 24.40
N LEU A 194 -9.87 -29.05 23.42
CA LEU A 194 -9.86 -30.52 23.48
C LEU A 194 -8.77 -31.10 24.40
N GLY A 195 -7.91 -30.21 24.98
CA GLY A 195 -6.87 -30.62 25.92
C GLY A 195 -5.58 -31.10 25.27
N ILE A 196 -5.37 -30.80 23.97
CA ILE A 196 -4.10 -31.10 23.32
C ILE A 196 -3.03 -30.17 23.90
N SER A 197 -2.02 -30.76 24.56
CA SER A 197 -0.87 -30.03 25.13
C SER A 197 0.41 -30.19 24.32
N ASP A 198 0.62 -31.36 23.73
CA ASP A 198 1.76 -31.65 22.85
C ASP A 198 1.34 -31.49 21.38
N PHE A 199 1.35 -30.25 20.92
CA PHE A 199 0.97 -29.92 19.54
C PHE A 199 1.98 -30.43 18.52
N LYS A 200 3.26 -30.57 18.89
CA LYS A 200 4.29 -31.14 18.03
C LYS A 200 3.98 -32.59 17.66
N THR A 201 3.72 -33.43 18.66
CA THR A 201 3.33 -34.84 18.46
C THR A 201 1.99 -34.94 17.73
N PHE A 202 1.04 -34.03 18.01
CA PHE A 202 -0.22 -33.96 17.26
C PHE A 202 0.03 -33.77 15.77
N LEU A 203 0.88 -32.82 15.37
CA LEU A 203 1.22 -32.55 13.94
C LEU A 203 1.96 -33.74 13.30
N ASP A 204 2.76 -34.51 14.05
CA ASP A 204 3.47 -35.68 13.53
C ASP A 204 2.49 -36.83 13.15
N VAL A 205 1.36 -36.91 13.84
CA VAL A 205 0.31 -37.93 13.61
C VAL A 205 -0.73 -37.44 12.59
N HIS A 206 -1.03 -36.12 12.57
CA HIS A 206 -2.08 -35.52 11.78
C HIS A 206 -1.53 -34.59 10.67
N ASN A 207 -0.82 -35.15 9.72
CA ASN A 207 -0.18 -34.39 8.63
C ASN A 207 -1.17 -33.57 7.78
N ASP A 208 -2.43 -34.03 7.65
CA ASP A 208 -3.48 -33.33 6.90
C ASP A 208 -3.88 -32.00 7.55
N PHE A 209 -3.68 -31.85 8.86
CA PHE A 209 -4.02 -30.64 9.60
C PHE A 209 -3.25 -29.40 9.08
N ILE A 210 -1.99 -29.58 8.68
CA ILE A 210 -1.17 -28.52 8.09
C ILE A 210 -1.82 -28.03 6.78
N ASN A 211 -2.25 -28.96 5.92
CA ASN A 211 -2.90 -28.62 4.67
C ASN A 211 -4.28 -27.95 4.87
N GLU A 212 -5.01 -28.36 5.90
CA GLU A 212 -6.27 -27.71 6.26
C GLU A 212 -6.04 -26.27 6.70
N CYS A 213 -5.06 -26.01 7.58
CA CYS A 213 -4.69 -24.66 7.98
C CYS A 213 -4.24 -23.79 6.81
N LEU A 214 -3.44 -24.33 5.88
CA LEU A 214 -3.02 -23.61 4.67
C LEU A 214 -4.21 -23.18 3.79
N ARG A 215 -5.26 -24.01 3.68
CA ARG A 215 -6.49 -23.67 2.94
C ARG A 215 -7.34 -22.62 3.64
N ASP A 216 -7.22 -22.52 4.94
CA ASP A 216 -7.99 -21.57 5.75
C ASP A 216 -7.40 -20.16 5.74
N ILE A 217 -6.14 -20.00 5.30
CA ILE A 217 -5.51 -18.69 5.16
C ILE A 217 -6.14 -17.95 3.98
N MET A 218 -6.53 -16.71 4.22
CA MET A 218 -7.09 -15.84 3.21
C MET A 218 -6.15 -14.66 2.95
N VAL A 219 -5.54 -14.63 1.76
CA VAL A 219 -4.74 -13.47 1.34
C VAL A 219 -5.68 -12.31 0.98
N THR A 220 -5.66 -11.26 1.78
CA THR A 220 -6.50 -10.08 1.60
C THR A 220 -5.84 -9.04 0.70
N ASP A 221 -4.51 -8.85 0.84
CA ASP A 221 -3.78 -7.95 -0.04
C ASP A 221 -2.31 -8.33 -0.24
N VAL A 222 -1.72 -7.83 -1.35
CA VAL A 222 -0.29 -7.95 -1.67
C VAL A 222 0.17 -6.67 -2.37
N ASN A 223 1.42 -6.27 -2.14
CA ASN A 223 2.00 -5.09 -2.77
C ASN A 223 2.70 -5.41 -4.10
N GLN A 224 3.17 -4.37 -4.81
CA GLN A 224 3.85 -4.51 -6.10
C GLN A 224 5.12 -5.38 -6.00
N ALA A 225 5.93 -5.21 -4.94
CA ALA A 225 7.14 -6.00 -4.75
C ALA A 225 6.85 -7.51 -4.62
N THR A 226 5.68 -7.89 -4.12
CA THR A 226 5.21 -9.28 -4.10
C THR A 226 4.97 -9.79 -5.52
N LEU A 227 4.31 -9.01 -6.36
CA LEU A 227 4.04 -9.39 -7.75
C LEU A 227 5.35 -9.57 -8.53
N ASP A 228 6.30 -8.68 -8.33
CA ASP A 228 7.62 -8.72 -8.96
C ASP A 228 8.44 -9.93 -8.48
N LEU A 229 8.44 -10.21 -7.15
CA LEU A 229 9.16 -11.34 -6.56
C LEU A 229 8.69 -12.68 -7.14
N PHE A 230 7.38 -12.82 -7.33
CA PHE A 230 6.78 -14.07 -7.82
C PHE A 230 6.47 -14.08 -9.31
N ALA A 231 6.94 -13.08 -10.08
CA ALA A 231 6.70 -12.94 -11.52
C ALA A 231 5.20 -13.02 -11.88
N ALA A 232 4.35 -12.42 -11.04
CA ALA A 232 2.92 -12.34 -11.25
C ALA A 232 2.55 -11.07 -12.01
N ARG A 233 1.57 -11.14 -12.93
CA ARG A 233 1.11 -9.99 -13.71
C ARG A 233 0.29 -9.01 -12.86
N ASP A 234 -0.51 -9.57 -11.95
CA ASP A 234 -1.42 -8.87 -11.08
C ASP A 234 -1.78 -9.76 -9.87
N LYS A 235 -2.48 -9.20 -8.90
CA LYS A 235 -2.92 -9.88 -7.68
C LYS A 235 -3.79 -11.11 -8.01
N ASP A 236 -4.74 -10.98 -8.92
CA ASP A 236 -5.64 -12.07 -9.29
C ASP A 236 -4.87 -13.25 -9.91
N HIS A 237 -3.88 -12.95 -10.75
CA HIS A 237 -3.00 -13.96 -11.33
C HIS A 237 -2.19 -14.69 -10.26
N LEU A 238 -1.66 -13.97 -9.27
CA LEU A 238 -0.94 -14.56 -8.15
C LEU A 238 -1.86 -15.46 -7.32
N LEU A 239 -3.02 -14.95 -6.88
CA LEU A 239 -3.95 -15.67 -6.01
C LEU A 239 -4.49 -16.95 -6.64
N LYS A 240 -4.79 -16.95 -7.93
CA LYS A 240 -5.22 -18.15 -8.67
C LYS A 240 -4.12 -19.21 -8.79
N ASN A 241 -2.86 -18.85 -8.63
CA ASN A 241 -1.70 -19.73 -8.80
C ASN A 241 -0.89 -19.93 -7.52
N LEU A 242 -1.42 -19.61 -6.32
CA LEU A 242 -0.72 -19.79 -5.05
C LEU A 242 -0.17 -21.20 -4.83
N HIS A 243 -0.87 -22.24 -5.33
CA HIS A 243 -0.42 -23.63 -5.27
C HIS A 243 0.90 -23.88 -6.02
N LYS A 244 1.29 -23.02 -6.96
CA LYS A 244 2.59 -23.08 -7.65
C LYS A 244 3.68 -22.36 -6.87
N VAL A 245 3.30 -21.36 -6.09
CA VAL A 245 4.23 -20.60 -5.23
C VAL A 245 4.60 -21.41 -3.99
N PHE A 246 3.60 -22.07 -3.40
CA PHE A 246 3.73 -22.84 -2.18
C PHE A 246 3.74 -24.34 -2.52
N GLN A 247 4.93 -24.94 -2.63
CA GLN A 247 5.12 -26.37 -2.92
C GLN A 247 5.56 -27.12 -1.63
N ASN A 248 6.13 -28.31 -1.79
CA ASN A 248 6.40 -29.24 -0.69
C ASN A 248 7.23 -28.68 0.47
N GLU A 249 8.20 -27.82 0.20
CA GLU A 249 9.04 -27.19 1.22
C GLU A 249 8.25 -26.20 2.09
N THR A 250 7.18 -25.62 1.56
CA THR A 250 6.31 -24.71 2.30
C THR A 250 5.61 -25.38 3.47
N GLN A 251 5.29 -26.67 3.37
CA GLN A 251 4.66 -27.40 4.48
C GLN A 251 5.55 -27.45 5.71
N GLN A 252 6.86 -27.65 5.53
CA GLN A 252 7.81 -27.67 6.66
C GLN A 252 7.94 -26.29 7.31
N THR A 253 8.04 -25.26 6.49
CA THR A 253 8.08 -23.86 6.97
C THR A 253 6.79 -23.52 7.72
N PHE A 254 5.64 -23.85 7.15
CA PHE A 254 4.35 -23.57 7.77
C PHE A 254 4.11 -24.40 9.04
N ARG A 255 4.59 -25.64 9.08
CA ARG A 255 4.60 -26.46 10.31
C ARG A 255 5.35 -25.75 11.43
N HIS A 256 6.53 -25.20 11.14
CA HIS A 256 7.29 -24.42 12.12
C HIS A 256 6.50 -23.18 12.57
N GLN A 257 5.89 -22.47 11.65
CA GLN A 257 5.05 -21.30 11.93
C GLN A 257 3.85 -21.65 12.84
N LEU A 258 3.19 -22.79 12.61
CA LEU A 258 2.10 -23.25 13.47
C LEU A 258 2.59 -23.57 14.90
N LEU A 259 3.81 -24.10 15.06
CA LEU A 259 4.41 -24.34 16.37
C LEU A 259 4.67 -23.02 17.11
N GLU A 260 5.27 -22.03 16.42
CA GLU A 260 5.48 -20.70 17.01
C GLU A 260 4.15 -20.06 17.45
N LEU A 261 3.13 -20.12 16.59
CA LEU A 261 1.80 -19.60 16.90
C LEU A 261 1.11 -20.36 18.05
N TRP A 262 1.34 -21.68 18.16
CA TRP A 262 0.85 -22.46 19.28
C TRP A 262 1.49 -22.05 20.60
N ASP A 263 2.79 -21.74 20.58
CA ASP A 263 3.54 -21.30 21.75
C ASP A 263 3.26 -19.82 22.12
N GLY A 264 2.43 -19.14 21.32
CA GLY A 264 2.04 -17.73 21.54
C GLY A 264 2.97 -16.72 20.89
N ASN A 265 3.91 -17.16 20.05
CA ASN A 265 4.83 -16.29 19.32
C ASN A 265 4.13 -15.72 18.08
N ILE A 266 3.42 -14.61 18.26
CA ILE A 266 2.68 -13.91 17.19
C ILE A 266 3.59 -13.05 16.29
N GLN A 267 4.90 -13.03 16.56
CA GLN A 267 5.94 -12.43 15.72
C GLN A 267 7.12 -13.38 15.66
N HIS A 268 7.50 -13.81 14.46
CA HIS A 268 8.66 -14.69 14.26
C HIS A 268 9.22 -14.56 12.84
N ASN A 269 10.44 -15.09 12.68
CA ASN A 269 11.16 -15.07 11.41
C ASN A 269 11.61 -16.47 11.06
N CYS A 270 11.55 -16.82 9.76
CA CYS A 270 12.14 -18.07 9.27
C CYS A 270 12.64 -17.91 7.83
N GLU A 271 13.60 -18.75 7.45
CA GLU A 271 13.96 -18.89 6.04
C GLU A 271 13.01 -19.89 5.36
N ALA A 272 12.57 -19.55 4.16
CA ALA A 272 11.66 -20.38 3.37
C ALA A 272 12.13 -20.48 1.92
N VAL A 273 11.64 -21.54 1.25
CA VAL A 273 11.81 -21.70 -0.19
C VAL A 273 10.45 -21.62 -0.84
N ASN A 274 10.31 -20.68 -1.75
CA ASN A 274 9.10 -20.49 -2.57
C ASN A 274 9.46 -20.56 -4.05
N TYR A 275 8.47 -20.64 -4.90
CA TYR A 275 8.63 -20.73 -6.35
C TYR A 275 7.91 -19.55 -7.01
N ALA A 276 8.61 -18.83 -7.89
CA ALA A 276 7.96 -17.83 -8.71
C ALA A 276 7.14 -18.51 -9.83
N LEU A 277 6.18 -17.80 -10.39
CA LEU A 277 5.30 -18.34 -11.43
C LEU A 277 6.01 -18.63 -12.76
N ASP A 278 7.23 -18.12 -12.93
CA ASP A 278 8.15 -18.47 -14.02
C ASP A 278 8.95 -19.78 -13.76
N GLY A 279 8.71 -20.43 -12.61
CA GLY A 279 9.39 -21.65 -12.19
C GLY A 279 10.73 -21.43 -11.47
N SER A 280 11.19 -20.19 -11.29
CA SER A 280 12.43 -19.89 -10.58
C SER A 280 12.28 -20.06 -9.06
N ILE A 281 13.34 -20.60 -8.43
CA ILE A 281 13.38 -20.78 -6.97
C ILE A 281 13.70 -19.44 -6.32
N ARG A 282 12.96 -19.12 -5.25
CA ARG A 282 13.17 -17.97 -4.38
C ARG A 282 13.50 -18.44 -2.97
N HIS A 283 14.69 -18.13 -2.48
CA HIS A 283 14.99 -18.22 -1.07
C HIS A 283 14.56 -16.92 -0.41
N VAL A 284 13.68 -16.98 0.57
CA VAL A 284 13.14 -15.79 1.23
C VAL A 284 13.37 -15.86 2.74
N LEU A 285 13.64 -14.71 3.33
CA LEU A 285 13.51 -14.51 4.76
C LEU A 285 12.09 -13.99 5.01
N LEU A 286 11.28 -14.80 5.68
CA LEU A 286 9.89 -14.52 6.03
C LEU A 286 9.84 -13.91 7.42
N HIS A 287 9.21 -12.77 7.54
CA HIS A 287 8.80 -12.16 8.81
C HIS A 287 7.29 -12.25 8.93
N PHE A 288 6.81 -12.89 9.95
CA PHE A 288 5.41 -13.00 10.29
C PHE A 288 5.08 -12.11 11.48
N ALA A 289 3.99 -11.35 11.42
CA ALA A 289 3.50 -10.57 12.54
C ALA A 289 1.98 -10.42 12.49
N VAL A 290 1.31 -10.65 13.62
CA VAL A 290 -0.08 -10.26 13.81
C VAL A 290 -0.12 -8.76 14.07
N PHE A 291 -1.03 -8.04 13.38
CA PHE A 291 -1.17 -6.59 13.58
C PHE A 291 -1.68 -6.26 14.99
N PRO A 292 -1.21 -5.12 15.57
CA PRO A 292 -1.74 -4.63 16.83
C PRO A 292 -3.26 -4.45 16.79
N GLY A 293 -3.94 -5.00 17.80
CA GLY A 293 -5.41 -4.99 17.89
C GLY A 293 -6.10 -6.20 17.27
N PHE A 294 -5.34 -7.13 16.66
CA PHE A 294 -5.84 -8.39 16.09
C PHE A 294 -5.24 -9.63 16.78
N GLU A 295 -4.65 -9.46 17.97
CA GLU A 295 -3.99 -10.55 18.71
C GLU A 295 -4.97 -11.63 19.16
N ASP A 296 -6.22 -11.27 19.39
CA ASP A 296 -7.25 -12.18 19.88
C ASP A 296 -7.82 -13.10 18.78
N ASP A 297 -7.90 -12.60 17.54
CA ASP A 297 -8.58 -13.31 16.44
C ASP A 297 -7.68 -13.61 15.24
N TRP A 298 -6.53 -12.93 15.11
CA TRP A 298 -5.60 -12.97 13.95
C TRP A 298 -6.27 -12.63 12.62
N GLY A 299 -7.30 -11.79 12.65
CA GLY A 299 -8.01 -11.36 11.45
C GLY A 299 -7.15 -10.49 10.51
N MET A 300 -6.01 -9.98 10.99
CA MET A 300 -5.06 -9.21 10.20
C MET A 300 -3.62 -9.55 10.56
N VAL A 301 -2.94 -10.19 9.63
CA VAL A 301 -1.55 -10.65 9.74
C VAL A 301 -0.75 -10.07 8.59
N GLN A 302 0.49 -9.65 8.86
CA GLN A 302 1.45 -9.24 7.84
C GLN A 302 2.54 -10.29 7.68
N LEU A 303 2.80 -10.69 6.43
CA LEU A 303 4.03 -11.35 6.06
C LEU A 303 4.89 -10.38 5.23
N ALA A 304 6.16 -10.28 5.61
CA ALA A 304 7.15 -9.57 4.80
C ALA A 304 8.20 -10.58 4.31
N LEU A 305 8.41 -10.63 3.00
CA LEU A 305 9.35 -11.55 2.36
C LEU A 305 10.51 -10.75 1.77
N THR A 306 11.71 -11.04 2.25
CA THR A 306 12.95 -10.50 1.69
C THR A 306 13.61 -11.57 0.83
N ASP A 307 13.86 -11.29 -0.46
CA ASP A 307 14.59 -12.20 -1.35
C ASP A 307 16.06 -12.30 -0.92
N ILE A 308 16.46 -13.47 -0.46
CA ILE A 308 17.85 -13.80 -0.08
C ILE A 308 18.50 -14.77 -1.07
N THR A 309 17.93 -14.96 -2.26
CA THR A 309 18.40 -15.95 -3.25
C THR A 309 19.84 -15.66 -3.68
N ALA A 310 20.19 -14.40 -3.92
CA ALA A 310 21.57 -14.03 -4.28
C ALA A 310 22.54 -14.32 -3.13
N ARG A 311 22.14 -14.01 -1.88
CA ARG A 311 22.93 -14.32 -0.69
C ARG A 311 23.16 -15.82 -0.54
N LYS A 312 22.11 -16.65 -0.68
CA LYS A 312 22.23 -18.12 -0.59
C LYS A 312 23.11 -18.71 -1.69
N LYS A 313 23.00 -18.20 -2.91
CA LYS A 313 23.90 -18.61 -4.01
C LYS A 313 25.35 -18.27 -3.69
N ALA A 314 25.61 -17.09 -3.14
CA ALA A 314 26.96 -16.69 -2.74
C ALA A 314 27.50 -17.55 -1.57
N GLU A 315 26.70 -17.80 -0.55
CA GLU A 315 27.05 -18.69 0.58
C GLU A 315 27.40 -20.09 0.07
N ASN A 316 26.56 -20.70 -0.76
CA ASN A 316 26.80 -22.01 -1.34
C ASN A 316 28.06 -22.03 -2.23
N TYR A 317 28.30 -20.94 -2.97
CA TYR A 317 29.51 -20.84 -3.79
C TYR A 317 30.78 -20.70 -2.93
N LEU A 318 30.73 -19.92 -1.86
CA LEU A 318 31.84 -19.81 -0.91
C LEU A 318 32.12 -21.15 -0.19
N GLU A 319 31.06 -21.88 0.20
CA GLU A 319 31.20 -23.23 0.75
C GLU A 319 31.84 -24.18 -0.26
N TYR A 320 31.43 -24.11 -1.51
CA TYR A 320 32.03 -24.90 -2.59
C TYR A 320 33.54 -24.56 -2.74
N LEU A 321 33.91 -23.28 -2.80
CA LEU A 321 35.31 -22.83 -2.87
C LEU A 321 36.14 -23.26 -1.65
N GLY A 322 35.52 -23.27 -0.47
CA GLY A 322 36.14 -23.74 0.76
C GLY A 322 36.52 -25.24 0.73
N LYS A 323 35.85 -26.02 -0.10
CA LYS A 323 36.01 -27.46 -0.20
C LYS A 323 36.67 -27.94 -1.50
N HIS A 324 36.60 -27.18 -2.60
CA HIS A 324 37.04 -27.61 -3.92
C HIS A 324 38.18 -26.74 -4.47
N ASP A 325 38.98 -27.35 -5.32
CA ASP A 325 39.99 -26.67 -6.15
C ASP A 325 39.32 -26.05 -7.38
N VAL A 326 39.54 -24.77 -7.60
CA VAL A 326 38.84 -24.00 -8.67
C VAL A 326 39.19 -24.51 -10.07
N LEU A 327 40.43 -24.97 -10.27
CA LEU A 327 40.93 -25.40 -11.57
C LEU A 327 40.43 -26.80 -11.93
N THR A 328 40.60 -27.77 -11.05
CA THR A 328 40.33 -29.18 -11.32
C THR A 328 38.95 -29.64 -10.89
N LYS A 329 38.21 -28.85 -10.10
CA LYS A 329 36.92 -29.19 -9.49
C LYS A 329 36.99 -30.38 -8.52
N LEU A 330 38.16 -30.95 -8.25
CA LEU A 330 38.41 -31.90 -7.17
C LEU A 330 38.28 -31.21 -5.81
N TYR A 331 38.20 -31.96 -4.73
CA TYR A 331 38.34 -31.37 -3.41
C TYR A 331 39.71 -30.68 -3.25
N ASN A 332 39.77 -29.65 -2.45
CA ASN A 332 41.04 -28.93 -2.19
C ASN A 332 41.84 -29.56 -1.02
N ARG A 333 43.02 -29.03 -0.79
CA ARG A 333 43.92 -29.46 0.31
C ARG A 333 43.26 -29.31 1.69
N SER A 334 42.44 -28.28 1.91
CA SER A 334 41.73 -28.05 3.18
C SER A 334 40.74 -29.17 3.48
N PHE A 335 39.95 -29.55 2.47
CA PHE A 335 39.03 -30.67 2.58
C PHE A 335 39.76 -31.98 2.89
N TYR A 336 40.85 -32.29 2.16
CA TYR A 336 41.70 -33.46 2.41
C TYR A 336 42.14 -33.55 3.88
N SER A 337 42.72 -32.46 4.42
CA SER A 337 43.16 -32.43 5.80
C SER A 337 42.05 -32.65 6.82
N THR A 338 40.88 -32.05 6.55
CA THR A 338 39.69 -32.20 7.40
C THR A 338 39.15 -33.63 7.37
N GLU A 339 39.13 -34.23 6.18
CA GLU A 339 38.61 -35.59 5.99
C GLU A 339 39.51 -36.66 6.62
N ILE A 340 40.81 -36.54 6.48
CA ILE A 340 41.75 -37.43 7.17
C ILE A 340 41.55 -37.36 8.69
N ASN A 341 41.48 -36.16 9.27
CA ASN A 341 41.22 -35.97 10.69
C ASN A 341 39.88 -36.57 11.12
N ARG A 342 38.82 -36.46 10.27
CA ARG A 342 37.51 -37.06 10.53
C ARG A 342 37.58 -38.58 10.58
N LEU A 343 38.26 -39.19 9.60
CA LEU A 343 38.45 -40.65 9.53
C LEU A 343 39.22 -41.17 10.74
N GLU A 344 40.26 -40.46 11.16
CA GLU A 344 41.06 -40.82 12.37
C GLU A 344 40.19 -40.73 13.64
N ARG A 345 39.49 -39.64 13.86
CA ARG A 345 38.64 -39.44 15.05
C ARG A 345 37.52 -40.48 15.18
N ASN A 346 36.94 -40.88 14.06
CA ASN A 346 35.86 -41.86 14.03
C ASN A 346 36.35 -43.32 14.00
N ASN A 347 37.69 -43.49 14.06
CA ASN A 347 38.35 -44.82 14.07
C ASN A 347 37.93 -45.70 12.88
N LEU A 348 37.64 -45.08 11.72
CA LEU A 348 37.24 -45.77 10.49
C LEU A 348 38.49 -46.37 9.83
N ARG A 349 38.71 -47.67 10.02
CA ARG A 349 39.86 -48.39 9.47
C ARG A 349 39.40 -49.72 8.87
N PRO A 350 40.09 -50.21 7.81
CA PRO A 350 41.28 -49.66 7.12
C PRO A 350 40.91 -48.48 6.18
N VAL A 351 41.81 -47.51 6.03
CA VAL A 351 41.77 -46.43 5.04
C VAL A 351 42.94 -46.56 4.11
N SER A 352 42.70 -46.46 2.80
CA SER A 352 43.74 -46.43 1.77
C SER A 352 43.83 -45.06 1.14
N CYS A 353 45.03 -44.48 1.06
CA CYS A 353 45.32 -43.24 0.36
C CYS A 353 46.19 -43.53 -0.87
N ILE A 354 45.82 -43.02 -2.02
CA ILE A 354 46.57 -43.08 -3.25
C ILE A 354 47.06 -41.70 -3.61
N PHE A 355 48.40 -41.53 -3.71
CA PHE A 355 49.01 -40.27 -4.15
C PHE A 355 49.37 -40.39 -5.64
N LEU A 356 48.91 -39.45 -6.44
CA LEU A 356 49.16 -39.34 -7.87
C LEU A 356 49.97 -38.06 -8.10
N ASP A 357 51.05 -38.15 -8.87
CA ASP A 357 51.84 -37.03 -9.33
C ASP A 357 51.88 -36.95 -10.85
N MET A 358 51.87 -35.73 -11.38
CA MET A 358 51.84 -35.50 -12.84
C MET A 358 53.26 -35.19 -13.33
N ASN A 359 53.91 -36.18 -13.91
CA ASN A 359 55.21 -36.03 -14.48
C ASN A 359 55.25 -35.07 -15.66
N GLY A 360 56.23 -34.19 -15.72
CA GLY A 360 56.48 -33.31 -16.87
C GLY A 360 55.62 -32.09 -16.97
N LEU A 361 54.77 -31.78 -15.98
CA LEU A 361 53.90 -30.59 -15.98
C LEU A 361 54.70 -29.31 -16.14
N LYS A 362 55.87 -29.21 -15.46
CA LYS A 362 56.75 -28.04 -15.61
C LYS A 362 57.26 -27.88 -17.04
N ALA A 363 57.71 -28.95 -17.67
CA ALA A 363 58.17 -28.88 -19.06
C ALA A 363 57.07 -28.49 -20.06
N ILE A 364 55.79 -28.88 -19.79
CA ILE A 364 54.65 -28.45 -20.56
C ILE A 364 54.41 -26.96 -20.37
N ASN A 365 54.43 -26.46 -19.14
CA ASN A 365 54.28 -25.05 -18.84
C ASN A 365 55.38 -24.19 -19.49
N ASP A 366 56.62 -24.64 -19.41
CA ASP A 366 57.76 -23.91 -19.96
C ASP A 366 57.80 -23.90 -21.51
N ASN A 367 57.33 -24.98 -22.15
CA ASN A 367 57.35 -25.10 -23.62
C ASN A 367 56.04 -24.64 -24.33
N LEU A 368 54.88 -24.84 -23.70
CA LEU A 368 53.59 -24.65 -24.29
C LEU A 368 52.71 -23.61 -23.57
N GLY A 369 53.24 -23.06 -22.45
CA GLY A 369 52.53 -22.06 -21.66
C GLY A 369 51.62 -22.66 -20.56
N HIS A 370 51.31 -21.86 -19.54
CA HIS A 370 50.51 -22.25 -18.39
C HIS A 370 49.09 -22.71 -18.74
N ASP A 371 48.48 -22.17 -19.82
CA ASP A 371 47.15 -22.56 -20.27
C ASP A 371 47.08 -24.04 -20.67
N GLN A 372 48.17 -24.59 -21.26
CA GLN A 372 48.24 -26.01 -21.62
C GLN A 372 48.42 -26.90 -20.40
N GLY A 373 49.24 -26.47 -19.44
CA GLY A 373 49.35 -27.16 -18.16
C GLY A 373 48.04 -27.19 -17.38
N ASP A 374 47.34 -26.06 -17.33
CA ASP A 374 46.01 -25.94 -16.73
C ASP A 374 44.99 -26.85 -17.42
N SER A 375 45.04 -26.91 -18.75
CA SER A 375 44.18 -27.82 -19.52
C SER A 375 44.40 -29.30 -19.16
N LEU A 376 45.70 -29.67 -18.99
CA LEU A 376 46.04 -31.02 -18.57
C LEU A 376 45.57 -31.35 -17.15
N LEU A 377 45.72 -30.41 -16.22
CA LEU A 377 45.21 -30.55 -14.85
C LEU A 377 43.68 -30.67 -14.81
N ARG A 378 42.95 -29.88 -15.61
CA ARG A 378 41.48 -29.99 -15.74
C ARG A 378 41.08 -31.35 -16.27
N ARG A 379 41.80 -31.91 -17.29
CA ARG A 379 41.51 -33.24 -17.82
C ARG A 379 41.70 -34.32 -16.78
N MET A 380 42.83 -34.26 -16.02
CA MET A 380 43.09 -35.21 -14.92
C MET A 380 41.97 -35.13 -13.87
N GLY A 381 41.59 -33.91 -13.44
CA GLY A 381 40.50 -33.68 -12.48
C GLY A 381 39.19 -34.29 -12.95
N ASN A 382 38.82 -34.06 -14.22
CA ASN A 382 37.60 -34.63 -14.81
C ASN A 382 37.65 -36.17 -14.84
N THR A 383 38.79 -36.76 -15.22
CA THR A 383 38.94 -38.24 -15.25
C THR A 383 38.80 -38.82 -13.85
N LEU A 384 39.43 -38.21 -12.84
CA LEU A 384 39.32 -38.68 -11.45
C LEU A 384 37.87 -38.52 -10.93
N ASN A 385 37.21 -37.41 -11.19
CA ASN A 385 35.82 -37.22 -10.81
C ASN A 385 34.90 -38.31 -11.44
N GLN A 386 35.08 -38.62 -12.73
CA GLN A 386 34.33 -39.69 -13.41
C GLN A 386 34.56 -41.07 -12.82
N LEU A 387 35.81 -41.38 -12.42
CA LEU A 387 36.16 -42.66 -11.81
C LEU A 387 35.56 -42.88 -10.42
N ILE A 388 35.37 -41.78 -9.66
CA ILE A 388 34.81 -41.85 -8.29
C ILE A 388 33.30 -41.56 -8.28
N GLU A 389 32.70 -41.19 -9.39
CA GLU A 389 31.28 -40.94 -9.51
C GLU A 389 30.48 -42.17 -9.04
N ASN A 390 29.48 -41.94 -8.19
CA ASN A 390 28.67 -42.99 -7.57
C ASN A 390 29.44 -43.94 -6.61
N THR A 391 30.61 -43.53 -6.12
CA THR A 391 31.39 -44.28 -5.10
C THR A 391 31.44 -43.51 -3.79
N GLN A 392 31.96 -44.13 -2.72
CA GLN A 392 32.23 -43.46 -1.44
C GLN A 392 33.62 -42.81 -1.41
N TYR A 393 34.34 -42.81 -2.51
CA TYR A 393 35.71 -42.27 -2.58
C TYR A 393 35.71 -40.77 -2.83
N SER A 394 36.78 -40.11 -2.41
CA SER A 394 37.01 -38.71 -2.70
C SER A 394 38.38 -38.50 -3.32
N ALA A 395 38.51 -37.57 -4.22
CA ALA A 395 39.77 -37.14 -4.81
C ALA A 395 40.04 -35.67 -4.49
N SER A 396 41.26 -35.37 -4.05
CA SER A 396 41.64 -34.02 -3.68
C SER A 396 42.90 -33.60 -4.41
N ARG A 397 42.98 -32.32 -4.81
CA ARG A 397 44.21 -31.67 -5.26
C ARG A 397 44.90 -31.07 -4.07
N ILE A 398 46.16 -31.47 -3.83
CA ILE A 398 46.98 -31.01 -2.68
C ILE A 398 48.19 -30.19 -3.09
N GLY A 399 48.58 -30.20 -4.38
CA GLY A 399 49.70 -29.48 -4.97
C GLY A 399 49.38 -28.92 -6.34
#